data_9eaf5a7c438f515b7519a6edcb7ed67a
#
_entry.id   9eaf5a7c438f515b7519a6edcb7ed67a
#
_cell.length_a   1.000
_cell.length_b   1.000
_cell.length_c   1.000
_cell.angle_alpha   90.00
_cell.angle_beta   90.00
_cell.angle_gamma   90.00
#
_symmetry.space_group_name_H-M   'P 1'
#
loop_
_entity.id
_entity.type
_entity.pdbx_description
1 polymer ?
#
loop_
_entity_poly.entity_id
_entity_poly.type
_entity_poly.pdbx_seq_one_letter_code
_entity_poly.pdbx_strand_id
1 'polypeptide(L)'
;MPDPSPNEQDALYKHWRWRIFFITWLAYAGFYLTRKSFAVAKVDLARPEVLGLGIGDMSWLDFGYAAAYAVGQFVWGMCGDRYGTRRVILYGMIASVLTAIFMGASSLVIMLGILFCFQGVCQSTGWAPLTKNIGNFFAQKERGRMMGFWCTNYALGGVIASALAGFAIEWGGQNRLAEYQPDQLPVLAEVVKVAASQGRDRASAEVIHGQLLIAHATTLPPTGAADKLAGLFADSQQNVHARSAALRGLHTLNEPRFDEALKAALQSRDTALKRAAEDLQKQIEKERKREANGDSPKPLPVEKQLKKINQQALHILWGMLGWRFAFWVPAAVLFGIWVLFIWLQRNRPQDVGLPAIEDYKGEDRAVLTGGTQKEEAEEGSWPLIWQVMSNRMVQLLAAVYLLLKPARYLILFWSPLYVNEKLGTGAAESGIIGSLFELAGPLGVLLGGYMSDKVFGSRRMPMAVIGLVVVAVVLLGFNALPETKWALGSAFFFIGFFLYMPDSLVAGAAALDFGTRKGAGTAAGMINGFGSIGAIVGVTLPGILSATLSEGADIWSYIFPGLGVSLVLAAVLLLPKWNALPATEKTK
;
A
#
# COMPACT_ATOMS: atom_id res chain seq x y z
N MET A 1 -23.37 2.82 43.80
CA MET A 1 -24.13 3.86 43.09
C MET A 1 -25.49 3.26 42.78
N PRO A 2 -26.63 3.97 42.89
CA PRO A 2 -27.91 3.47 42.45
C PRO A 2 -27.86 3.13 40.95
N ASP A 3 -28.58 2.09 40.55
CA ASP A 3 -28.63 1.69 39.14
C ASP A 3 -29.15 2.85 38.29
N PRO A 4 -28.50 3.17 37.16
CA PRO A 4 -28.94 4.28 36.32
C PRO A 4 -30.36 4.05 35.80
N SER A 5 -31.15 5.09 35.70
CA SER A 5 -32.49 5.02 35.10
C SER A 5 -32.43 4.52 33.66
N PRO A 6 -33.49 3.90 33.10
CA PRO A 6 -33.48 3.39 31.74
C PRO A 6 -33.02 4.40 30.68
N ASN A 7 -33.40 5.67 30.82
CA ASN A 7 -33.00 6.76 29.91
C ASN A 7 -31.51 7.11 30.04
N GLU A 8 -30.97 7.11 31.25
CA GLU A 8 -29.55 7.35 31.50
C GLU A 8 -28.71 6.18 30.95
N GLN A 9 -29.21 4.96 31.11
CA GLN A 9 -28.56 3.75 30.58
C GLN A 9 -28.49 3.77 29.05
N ASP A 10 -29.59 4.19 28.36
CA ASP A 10 -29.63 4.39 26.91
C ASP A 10 -28.61 5.44 26.43
N ALA A 11 -28.55 6.58 27.10
CA ALA A 11 -27.60 7.65 26.76
C ALA A 11 -26.15 7.19 26.94
N LEU A 12 -25.88 6.45 28.04
CA LEU A 12 -24.55 5.93 28.34
C LEU A 12 -24.13 4.84 27.34
N TYR A 13 -25.06 3.95 26.96
CA TYR A 13 -24.85 2.95 25.92
C TYR A 13 -24.51 3.59 24.58
N LYS A 14 -25.29 4.58 24.14
CA LYS A 14 -25.07 5.32 22.90
C LYS A 14 -23.70 6.00 22.89
N HIS A 15 -23.30 6.64 24.01
CA HIS A 15 -21.98 7.27 24.16
C HIS A 15 -20.86 6.25 24.00
N TRP A 16 -20.90 5.12 24.72
CA TRP A 16 -19.83 4.11 24.67
C TRP A 16 -19.74 3.39 23.34
N ARG A 17 -20.85 3.09 22.68
CA ARG A 17 -20.88 2.47 21.36
C ARG A 17 -20.12 3.29 20.33
N TRP A 18 -20.42 4.59 20.24
CA TRP A 18 -19.73 5.49 19.31
C TRP A 18 -18.28 5.73 19.70
N ARG A 19 -18.00 5.84 20.98
CA ARG A 19 -16.63 5.98 21.48
C ARG A 19 -15.76 4.76 21.11
N ILE A 20 -16.27 3.55 21.31
CA ILE A 20 -15.58 2.31 20.93
C ILE A 20 -15.47 2.21 19.40
N PHE A 21 -16.53 2.54 18.66
CA PHE A 21 -16.50 2.56 17.21
C PHE A 21 -15.36 3.44 16.67
N PHE A 22 -15.31 4.69 17.07
CA PHE A 22 -14.32 5.64 16.57
C PHE A 22 -12.90 5.31 17.01
N ILE A 23 -12.67 4.91 18.26
CA ILE A 23 -11.32 4.58 18.71
C ILE A 23 -10.78 3.30 18.07
N THR A 24 -11.61 2.30 17.84
CA THR A 24 -11.20 1.07 17.16
C THR A 24 -11.01 1.31 15.66
N TRP A 25 -11.85 2.15 15.04
CA TRP A 25 -11.68 2.63 13.68
C TRP A 25 -10.35 3.34 13.50
N LEU A 26 -10.05 4.31 14.39
CA LEU A 26 -8.82 5.09 14.38
C LEU A 26 -7.59 4.20 14.63
N ALA A 27 -7.67 3.25 15.55
CA ALA A 27 -6.59 2.32 15.85
C ALA A 27 -6.23 1.45 14.62
N TYR A 28 -7.25 0.93 13.92
CA TYR A 28 -6.99 0.13 12.72
C TYR A 28 -6.50 0.96 11.54
N ALA A 29 -7.04 2.16 11.33
CA ALA A 29 -6.50 3.13 10.37
C ALA A 29 -5.05 3.51 10.72
N GLY A 30 -4.73 3.64 12.02
CA GLY A 30 -3.39 3.90 12.53
C GLY A 30 -2.36 2.84 12.15
N PHE A 31 -2.72 1.56 12.16
CA PHE A 31 -1.83 0.50 11.68
C PHE A 31 -1.45 0.66 10.21
N TYR A 32 -2.34 1.21 9.36
CA TYR A 32 -2.03 1.49 7.97
C TYR A 32 -0.95 2.58 7.81
N LEU A 33 -0.86 3.52 8.75
CA LEU A 33 0.16 4.57 8.69
C LEU A 33 1.57 3.97 8.60
N THR A 34 1.90 3.02 9.48
CA THR A 34 3.21 2.36 9.47
C THR A 34 3.32 1.22 8.45
N ARG A 35 2.20 0.65 7.98
CA ARG A 35 2.16 -0.38 6.93
C ARG A 35 2.58 0.17 5.58
N LYS A 36 2.08 1.35 5.21
CA LYS A 36 2.32 1.98 3.92
C LYS A 36 3.68 2.67 3.82
N SER A 37 4.34 2.93 4.95
CA SER A 37 5.64 3.59 5.00
C SER A 37 6.66 2.97 4.05
N PHE A 38 6.83 1.65 4.09
CA PHE A 38 7.77 0.96 3.21
C PHE A 38 7.37 1.04 1.74
N ALA A 39 6.06 0.88 1.42
CA ALA A 39 5.57 0.95 0.04
C ALA A 39 5.86 2.30 -0.62
N VAL A 40 5.71 3.41 0.12
CA VAL A 40 6.02 4.76 -0.37
C VAL A 40 7.53 5.01 -0.41
N ALA A 41 8.25 4.57 0.62
CA ALA A 41 9.70 4.71 0.71
C ALA A 41 10.46 3.93 -0.38
N LYS A 42 9.88 2.88 -0.98
CA LYS A 42 10.48 2.12 -2.11
C LYS A 42 10.97 3.02 -3.23
N VAL A 43 10.25 4.12 -3.51
CA VAL A 43 10.62 5.12 -4.52
C VAL A 43 12.05 5.64 -4.31
N ASP A 44 12.40 5.90 -3.06
CA ASP A 44 13.72 6.44 -2.72
C ASP A 44 14.72 5.34 -2.35
N LEU A 45 14.27 4.27 -1.70
CA LEU A 45 15.12 3.12 -1.34
C LEU A 45 15.66 2.36 -2.57
N ALA A 46 14.96 2.43 -3.72
CA ALA A 46 15.44 1.91 -5.01
C ALA A 46 16.66 2.64 -5.55
N ARG A 47 16.85 3.91 -5.14
CA ARG A 47 17.95 4.71 -5.64
C ARG A 47 19.30 4.15 -5.17
N PRO A 48 20.27 3.94 -6.07
CA PRO A 48 21.61 3.44 -5.71
C PRO A 48 22.28 4.26 -4.61
N GLU A 49 21.96 5.55 -4.55
CA GLU A 49 22.51 6.53 -3.64
C GLU A 49 21.92 6.45 -2.21
N VAL A 50 20.78 5.75 -2.05
CA VAL A 50 20.15 5.56 -0.75
C VAL A 50 20.47 4.17 -0.21
N LEU A 51 19.83 3.13 -0.72
CA LEU A 51 20.13 1.75 -0.37
C LEU A 51 20.29 0.85 -1.61
N GLY A 52 19.96 1.33 -2.81
CA GLY A 52 20.06 0.61 -4.06
C GLY A 52 19.24 -0.69 -4.08
N LEU A 53 18.08 -0.72 -3.39
CA LEU A 53 17.28 -1.94 -3.31
C LEU A 53 16.72 -2.28 -4.69
N GLY A 54 17.11 -3.44 -5.21
CA GLY A 54 16.51 -4.01 -6.40
C GLY A 54 15.05 -4.43 -6.17
N ILE A 55 14.31 -4.62 -7.26
CA ILE A 55 12.92 -5.10 -7.20
C ILE A 55 12.86 -6.46 -6.48
N GLY A 56 13.87 -7.33 -6.68
CA GLY A 56 14.02 -8.59 -5.98
C GLY A 56 14.12 -8.42 -4.46
N ASP A 57 15.00 -7.54 -3.99
CA ASP A 57 15.19 -7.28 -2.55
C ASP A 57 13.88 -6.79 -1.91
N MET A 58 13.23 -5.81 -2.54
CA MET A 58 11.95 -5.27 -2.05
C MET A 58 10.85 -6.34 -2.01
N SER A 59 10.82 -7.23 -2.99
CA SER A 59 9.86 -8.35 -3.02
C SER A 59 10.08 -9.33 -1.88
N TRP A 60 11.33 -9.63 -1.54
CA TRP A 60 11.65 -10.48 -0.38
C TRP A 60 11.26 -9.83 0.95
N LEU A 61 11.46 -8.52 1.07
CA LEU A 61 11.01 -7.76 2.24
C LEU A 61 9.47 -7.82 2.38
N ASP A 62 8.74 -7.58 1.29
CA ASP A 62 7.28 -7.69 1.27
C ASP A 62 6.79 -9.12 1.57
N PHE A 63 7.48 -10.15 1.04
CA PHE A 63 7.19 -11.55 1.36
C PHE A 63 7.27 -11.82 2.86
N GLY A 64 8.39 -11.42 3.49
CA GLY A 64 8.59 -11.60 4.92
C GLY A 64 7.47 -10.96 5.74
N TYR A 65 7.11 -9.73 5.41
CA TYR A 65 5.99 -9.03 6.04
C TYR A 65 4.65 -9.76 5.84
N ALA A 66 4.31 -10.13 4.60
CA ALA A 66 3.02 -10.74 4.28
C ALA A 66 2.87 -12.13 4.91
N ALA A 67 3.93 -12.94 4.90
CA ALA A 67 3.96 -14.26 5.53
C ALA A 67 3.80 -14.17 7.05
N ALA A 68 4.58 -13.28 7.68
CA ALA A 68 4.51 -13.04 9.12
C ALA A 68 3.13 -12.50 9.55
N TYR A 69 2.55 -11.60 8.75
CA TYR A 69 1.21 -11.08 8.96
C TYR A 69 0.14 -12.19 8.87
N ALA A 70 0.24 -13.07 7.87
CA ALA A 70 -0.69 -14.18 7.68
C ALA A 70 -0.66 -15.14 8.89
N VAL A 71 0.52 -15.57 9.32
CA VAL A 71 0.69 -16.44 10.50
C VAL A 71 0.21 -15.74 11.77
N GLY A 72 0.57 -14.48 11.94
CA GLY A 72 0.20 -13.70 13.12
C GLY A 72 -1.31 -13.53 13.29
N GLN A 73 -2.10 -13.46 12.21
CA GLN A 73 -3.56 -13.36 12.31
C GLN A 73 -4.20 -14.54 13.04
N PHE A 74 -3.70 -15.77 12.83
CA PHE A 74 -4.18 -16.94 13.54
C PHE A 74 -3.84 -16.87 15.03
N VAL A 75 -2.61 -16.53 15.36
CA VAL A 75 -2.11 -16.46 16.74
C VAL A 75 -2.86 -15.38 17.54
N TRP A 76 -2.98 -14.19 16.97
CA TRP A 76 -3.59 -13.06 17.70
C TRP A 76 -5.09 -13.14 17.85
N GLY A 77 -5.78 -13.89 17.00
CA GLY A 77 -7.20 -14.25 17.23
C GLY A 77 -7.37 -14.97 18.55
N MET A 78 -6.59 -16.03 18.77
CA MET A 78 -6.61 -16.82 20.02
C MET A 78 -6.12 -15.99 21.24
N CYS A 79 -5.07 -15.19 21.06
CA CYS A 79 -4.59 -14.32 22.12
C CYS A 79 -5.61 -13.25 22.54
N GLY A 80 -6.35 -12.69 21.57
CA GLY A 80 -7.44 -11.74 21.83
C GLY A 80 -8.55 -12.32 22.68
N ASP A 81 -8.84 -13.62 22.53
CA ASP A 81 -9.82 -14.34 23.35
C ASP A 81 -9.32 -14.55 24.77
N ARG A 82 -8.07 -14.95 24.92
CA ARG A 82 -7.48 -15.32 26.23
C ARG A 82 -7.07 -14.09 27.07
N TYR A 83 -6.43 -13.09 26.46
CA TYR A 83 -5.84 -11.95 27.19
C TYR A 83 -6.65 -10.66 27.08
N GLY A 84 -7.70 -10.66 26.27
CA GLY A 84 -8.55 -9.51 26.00
C GLY A 84 -8.01 -8.61 24.89
N THR A 85 -8.93 -8.07 24.09
CA THR A 85 -8.64 -7.23 22.91
C THR A 85 -7.72 -6.06 23.23
N ARG A 86 -7.99 -5.34 24.35
CA ARG A 86 -7.25 -4.14 24.73
C ARG A 86 -5.76 -4.37 24.87
N ARG A 87 -5.35 -5.41 25.58
CA ARG A 87 -3.93 -5.72 25.82
C ARG A 87 -3.22 -6.09 24.52
N VAL A 88 -3.84 -6.96 23.72
CA VAL A 88 -3.26 -7.43 22.45
C VAL A 88 -3.03 -6.25 21.50
N ILE A 89 -4.02 -5.36 21.36
CA ILE A 89 -3.89 -4.19 20.48
C ILE A 89 -2.84 -3.21 21.00
N LEU A 90 -2.82 -2.92 22.31
CA LEU A 90 -1.82 -2.00 22.88
C LEU A 90 -0.40 -2.48 22.65
N TYR A 91 -0.13 -3.78 22.87
CA TYR A 91 1.20 -4.34 22.61
C TYR A 91 1.52 -4.35 21.10
N GLY A 92 0.56 -4.68 20.24
CA GLY A 92 0.74 -4.64 18.79
C GLY A 92 1.03 -3.23 18.27
N MET A 93 0.31 -2.21 18.74
CA MET A 93 0.53 -0.82 18.34
C MET A 93 1.88 -0.29 18.79
N ILE A 94 2.25 -0.46 20.06
CA ILE A 94 3.55 0.04 20.57
C ILE A 94 4.71 -0.70 19.92
N ALA A 95 4.61 -2.00 19.70
CA ALA A 95 5.61 -2.77 18.97
C ALA A 95 5.74 -2.30 17.52
N SER A 96 4.62 -1.98 16.83
CA SER A 96 4.64 -1.38 15.49
C SER A 96 5.33 -0.02 15.47
N VAL A 97 5.09 0.83 16.49
CA VAL A 97 5.77 2.14 16.63
C VAL A 97 7.28 1.94 16.76
N LEU A 98 7.71 1.10 17.68
CA LEU A 98 9.13 0.83 17.92
C LEU A 98 9.80 0.26 16.67
N THR A 99 9.17 -0.71 16.02
CA THR A 99 9.67 -1.32 14.79
C THR A 99 9.84 -0.28 13.68
N ALA A 100 8.85 0.60 13.48
CA ALA A 100 8.94 1.66 12.48
C ALA A 100 10.06 2.66 12.80
N ILE A 101 10.26 3.02 14.07
CA ILE A 101 11.39 3.88 14.48
C ILE A 101 12.72 3.23 14.12
N PHE A 102 12.91 1.94 14.43
CA PHE A 102 14.14 1.22 14.11
C PHE A 102 14.33 1.03 12.60
N MET A 103 13.24 0.81 11.83
CA MET A 103 13.32 0.77 10.35
C MET A 103 13.84 2.10 9.81
N GLY A 104 13.33 3.22 10.27
CA GLY A 104 13.83 4.54 9.88
C GLY A 104 15.27 4.82 10.32
N ALA A 105 15.75 4.19 11.38
CA ALA A 105 17.13 4.33 11.87
C ALA A 105 18.13 3.41 11.17
N SER A 106 17.68 2.32 10.51
CA SER A 106 18.54 1.31 9.91
C SER A 106 18.87 1.65 8.45
N SER A 107 20.11 1.37 8.04
CA SER A 107 20.56 1.35 6.64
C SER A 107 20.93 -0.06 6.17
N LEU A 108 20.82 -1.08 7.03
CA LEU A 108 21.14 -2.47 6.71
C LEU A 108 19.90 -3.19 6.17
N VAL A 109 19.97 -3.67 4.93
CA VAL A 109 18.86 -4.36 4.25
C VAL A 109 18.36 -5.57 5.04
N ILE A 110 19.27 -6.37 5.60
CA ILE A 110 18.91 -7.54 6.44
C ILE A 110 18.13 -7.09 7.68
N MET A 111 18.56 -6.01 8.35
CA MET A 111 17.86 -5.48 9.52
C MET A 111 16.48 -4.94 9.12
N LEU A 112 16.36 -4.24 7.99
CA LEU A 112 15.06 -3.81 7.45
C LEU A 112 14.14 -5.02 7.21
N GLY A 113 14.67 -6.13 6.69
CA GLY A 113 13.92 -7.36 6.47
C GLY A 113 13.39 -7.97 7.78
N ILE A 114 14.24 -8.10 8.78
CA ILE A 114 13.87 -8.62 10.10
C ILE A 114 12.82 -7.72 10.75
N LEU A 115 13.05 -6.42 10.75
CA LEU A 115 12.12 -5.44 11.32
C LEU A 115 10.79 -5.43 10.57
N PHE A 116 10.79 -5.52 9.24
CA PHE A 116 9.56 -5.50 8.46
C PHE A 116 8.77 -6.81 8.62
N CYS A 117 9.44 -7.94 8.74
CA CYS A 117 8.81 -9.21 9.12
C CYS A 117 8.15 -9.11 10.51
N PHE A 118 8.87 -8.57 11.50
CA PHE A 118 8.33 -8.35 12.84
C PHE A 118 7.16 -7.34 12.84
N GLN A 119 7.23 -6.31 12.00
CA GLN A 119 6.12 -5.38 11.75
C GLN A 119 4.85 -6.12 11.29
N GLY A 120 4.99 -7.14 10.42
CA GLY A 120 3.88 -8.00 10.00
C GLY A 120 3.20 -8.69 11.17
N VAL A 121 3.98 -9.30 12.08
CA VAL A 121 3.45 -9.92 13.30
C VAL A 121 2.73 -8.90 14.18
N CYS A 122 3.33 -7.73 14.41
CA CYS A 122 2.74 -6.70 15.28
C CYS A 122 1.42 -6.16 14.70
N GLN A 123 1.34 -5.92 13.41
CA GLN A 123 0.15 -5.34 12.76
C GLN A 123 -0.99 -6.34 12.59
N SER A 124 -0.68 -7.63 12.56
CA SER A 124 -1.71 -8.68 12.50
C SER A 124 -2.57 -8.78 13.78
N THR A 125 -2.14 -8.14 14.89
CA THR A 125 -2.95 -7.98 16.12
C THR A 125 -4.23 -7.19 15.89
N GLY A 126 -4.34 -6.40 14.78
CA GLY A 126 -5.43 -5.43 14.60
C GLY A 126 -6.77 -6.05 14.28
N TRP A 127 -6.86 -6.88 13.24
CA TRP A 127 -8.15 -7.24 12.64
C TRP A 127 -9.06 -8.06 13.57
N ALA A 128 -8.65 -9.25 13.96
CA ALA A 128 -9.50 -10.17 14.70
C ALA A 128 -9.91 -9.62 16.08
N PRO A 129 -9.00 -9.08 16.93
CA PRO A 129 -9.40 -8.52 18.20
C PRO A 129 -10.31 -7.29 18.11
N LEU A 130 -10.08 -6.37 17.14
CA LEU A 130 -10.91 -5.17 17.01
C LEU A 130 -12.31 -5.48 16.47
N THR A 131 -12.45 -6.42 15.53
CA THR A 131 -13.76 -6.87 15.04
C THR A 131 -14.57 -7.52 16.17
N LYS A 132 -13.92 -8.31 17.03
CA LYS A 132 -14.54 -8.85 18.24
C LYS A 132 -15.00 -7.73 19.20
N ASN A 133 -14.18 -6.71 19.39
CA ASN A 133 -14.54 -5.59 20.26
C ASN A 133 -15.78 -4.84 19.76
N ILE A 134 -15.88 -4.60 18.43
CA ILE A 134 -17.12 -4.06 17.83
C ILE A 134 -18.29 -5.00 18.09
N GLY A 135 -18.12 -6.30 17.91
CA GLY A 135 -19.15 -7.31 18.18
C GLY A 135 -19.72 -7.26 19.61
N ASN A 136 -18.90 -6.87 20.60
CA ASN A 136 -19.34 -6.77 22.00
C ASN A 136 -20.23 -5.55 22.29
N PHE A 137 -20.20 -4.49 21.46
CA PHE A 137 -20.94 -3.26 21.68
C PHE A 137 -22.12 -3.05 20.71
N PHE A 138 -22.24 -3.91 19.67
CA PHE A 138 -23.30 -3.77 18.66
C PHE A 138 -24.10 -5.06 18.54
N ALA A 139 -25.43 -4.93 18.60
CA ALA A 139 -26.37 -6.03 18.49
C ALA A 139 -26.27 -6.75 17.13
N GLN A 140 -26.63 -8.03 17.07
CA GLN A 140 -26.50 -8.85 15.88
C GLN A 140 -27.20 -8.25 14.65
N LYS A 141 -28.39 -7.69 14.83
CA LYS A 141 -29.21 -7.08 13.76
C LYS A 141 -28.55 -5.85 13.11
N GLU A 142 -27.73 -5.10 13.85
CA GLU A 142 -27.06 -3.89 13.35
C GLU A 142 -25.57 -4.11 13.05
N ARG A 143 -24.99 -5.23 13.49
CA ARG A 143 -23.57 -5.55 13.39
C ARG A 143 -23.04 -5.52 11.96
N GLY A 144 -23.78 -6.07 11.00
CA GLY A 144 -23.41 -6.08 9.59
C GLY A 144 -23.27 -4.65 9.01
N ARG A 145 -24.23 -3.79 9.27
CA ARG A 145 -24.20 -2.38 8.84
C ARG A 145 -23.05 -1.61 9.51
N MET A 146 -22.87 -1.80 10.81
CA MET A 146 -21.80 -1.11 11.55
C MET A 146 -20.42 -1.59 11.11
N MET A 147 -20.24 -2.89 10.83
CA MET A 147 -19.01 -3.42 10.27
C MET A 147 -18.71 -2.86 8.88
N GLY A 148 -19.72 -2.67 8.03
CA GLY A 148 -19.56 -2.02 6.72
C GLY A 148 -18.97 -0.61 6.86
N PHE A 149 -19.52 0.21 7.76
CA PHE A 149 -18.96 1.53 8.06
C PHE A 149 -17.58 1.44 8.71
N TRP A 150 -17.37 0.52 9.64
CA TRP A 150 -16.09 0.37 10.31
C TRP A 150 -14.99 -0.04 9.34
N CYS A 151 -15.25 -0.88 8.36
CA CYS A 151 -14.28 -1.31 7.35
C CYS A 151 -13.77 -0.18 6.45
N THR A 152 -14.36 1.03 6.47
CA THR A 152 -13.78 2.19 5.78
C THR A 152 -12.42 2.62 6.34
N ASN A 153 -12.07 2.15 7.56
CA ASN A 153 -10.81 2.47 8.23
C ASN A 153 -9.58 2.08 7.41
N TYR A 154 -9.56 0.92 6.77
CA TYR A 154 -8.39 0.47 6.02
C TYR A 154 -8.21 1.23 4.71
N ALA A 155 -9.31 1.62 4.06
CA ALA A 155 -9.25 2.39 2.83
C ALA A 155 -8.82 3.84 3.09
N LEU A 156 -9.50 4.54 4.00
CA LEU A 156 -9.14 5.91 4.38
C LEU A 156 -7.77 5.93 5.08
N GLY A 157 -7.48 4.94 5.94
CA GLY A 157 -6.18 4.78 6.57
C GLY A 157 -5.05 4.60 5.54
N GLY A 158 -5.28 3.83 4.48
CA GLY A 158 -4.31 3.63 3.40
C GLY A 158 -4.01 4.90 2.60
N VAL A 159 -5.05 5.66 2.23
CA VAL A 159 -4.90 6.96 1.54
C VAL A 159 -4.13 7.96 2.41
N ILE A 160 -4.56 8.13 3.65
CA ILE A 160 -3.90 9.04 4.61
C ILE A 160 -2.46 8.60 4.85
N ALA A 161 -2.21 7.30 4.98
CA ALA A 161 -0.89 6.76 5.20
C ALA A 161 0.07 7.02 4.03
N SER A 162 -0.39 6.81 2.79
CA SER A 162 0.42 7.07 1.59
C SER A 162 0.76 8.55 1.44
N ALA A 163 -0.23 9.43 1.64
CA ALA A 163 -0.03 10.87 1.62
C ALA A 163 0.92 11.31 2.75
N LEU A 164 0.68 10.86 3.99
CA LEU A 164 1.50 11.22 5.15
C LEU A 164 2.95 10.76 4.98
N ALA A 165 3.19 9.53 4.53
CA ALA A 165 4.54 9.02 4.31
C ALA A 165 5.27 9.81 3.21
N GLY A 166 4.62 10.08 2.09
CA GLY A 166 5.19 10.87 1.00
C GLY A 166 5.51 12.30 1.40
N PHE A 167 4.56 13.01 2.04
CA PHE A 167 4.80 14.35 2.56
C PHE A 167 5.89 14.37 3.64
N ALA A 168 5.96 13.34 4.49
CA ALA A 168 7.00 13.23 5.50
C ALA A 168 8.40 13.11 4.87
N ILE A 169 8.56 12.39 3.76
CA ILE A 169 9.82 12.32 3.01
C ILE A 169 10.21 13.70 2.51
N GLU A 170 9.30 14.38 1.82
CA GLU A 170 9.58 15.69 1.24
C GLU A 170 9.85 16.74 2.32
N TRP A 171 9.01 16.82 3.34
CA TRP A 171 9.18 17.72 4.47
C TRP A 171 10.50 17.48 5.23
N GLY A 172 10.80 16.21 5.52
CA GLY A 172 12.05 15.84 6.19
C GLY A 172 13.29 16.16 5.34
N GLY A 173 13.21 15.93 4.04
CA GLY A 173 14.28 16.28 3.10
C GLY A 173 14.47 17.78 2.96
N GLN A 174 13.37 18.54 2.85
CA GLN A 174 13.42 20.02 2.80
C GLN A 174 14.02 20.61 4.07
N ASN A 175 13.59 20.15 5.25
CA ASN A 175 14.11 20.66 6.52
C ASN A 175 15.61 20.36 6.67
N ARG A 176 16.06 19.16 6.31
CA ARG A 176 17.47 18.83 6.33
C ARG A 176 18.27 19.63 5.32
N LEU A 177 17.71 19.92 4.15
CA LEU A 177 18.35 20.77 3.17
C LEU A 177 18.40 22.25 3.65
N ALA A 178 17.36 22.71 4.34
CA ALA A 178 17.27 24.07 4.89
C ALA A 178 18.26 24.34 6.03
N GLU A 179 18.68 23.31 6.77
CA GLU A 179 19.78 23.43 7.76
C GLU A 179 21.07 23.95 7.15
N TYR A 180 21.18 23.82 5.84
CA TYR A 180 22.35 24.24 5.06
C TYR A 180 22.16 25.56 4.30
N GLN A 181 21.29 26.45 4.63
CA GLN A 181 21.02 27.77 4.04
C GLN A 181 21.02 27.84 2.49
N PRO A 182 19.85 28.08 1.85
CA PRO A 182 19.70 28.04 0.37
C PRO A 182 20.60 28.97 -0.42
N ASP A 183 20.96 30.12 0.16
CA ASP A 183 21.79 31.14 -0.48
C ASP A 183 23.26 30.69 -0.64
N GLN A 184 23.63 29.57 -0.01
CA GLN A 184 24.97 29.00 -0.04
C GLN A 184 25.05 27.67 -0.84
N LEU A 185 24.08 27.40 -1.73
CA LEU A 185 24.05 26.16 -2.52
C LEU A 185 25.40 25.79 -3.16
N PRO A 186 26.20 26.73 -3.75
CA PRO A 186 27.52 26.41 -4.27
C PRO A 186 28.53 26.06 -3.17
N VAL A 187 28.51 26.79 -2.05
CA VAL A 187 29.40 26.54 -0.90
C VAL A 187 29.06 25.23 -0.24
N LEU A 188 27.76 24.92 -0.16
CA LEU A 188 27.27 23.67 0.36
C LEU A 188 27.73 22.47 -0.46
N ALA A 189 27.74 22.59 -1.79
CA ALA A 189 28.26 21.57 -2.67
C ALA A 189 29.73 21.24 -2.33
N GLU A 190 30.55 22.22 -1.99
CA GLU A 190 31.93 21.99 -1.54
C GLU A 190 32.02 21.42 -0.14
N VAL A 191 31.16 21.84 0.81
CA VAL A 191 31.10 21.28 2.18
C VAL A 191 30.68 19.81 2.13
N VAL A 192 29.70 19.47 1.30
CA VAL A 192 29.26 18.07 1.11
C VAL A 192 30.39 17.24 0.49
N LYS A 193 31.12 17.79 -0.46
CA LYS A 193 32.29 17.14 -1.07
C LYS A 193 33.42 16.88 -0.05
N VAL A 194 33.70 17.83 0.82
CA VAL A 194 34.67 17.68 1.91
C VAL A 194 34.17 16.65 2.96
N ALA A 195 32.92 16.72 3.36
CA ALA A 195 32.33 15.74 4.28
C ALA A 195 32.33 14.32 3.70
N ALA A 196 32.11 14.18 2.39
CA ALA A 196 32.22 12.92 1.66
C ALA A 196 33.63 12.33 1.66
N SER A 197 34.64 13.17 1.57
CA SER A 197 36.03 12.71 1.60
C SER A 197 36.46 12.17 2.97
N GLN A 198 35.72 12.49 4.02
CA GLN A 198 36.03 12.17 5.43
C GLN A 198 35.15 11.07 6.05
N GLY A 199 34.09 10.58 5.39
CA GLY A 199 33.09 9.71 6.00
C GLY A 199 32.69 8.44 5.22
N ARG A 200 31.89 7.59 5.88
CA ARG A 200 31.42 6.29 5.37
C ARG A 200 30.43 6.36 4.19
N ASP A 201 29.98 7.55 3.78
CA ASP A 201 28.91 7.78 2.80
C ASP A 201 29.34 8.65 1.62
N ARG A 202 30.56 8.39 1.13
CA ARG A 202 31.15 9.15 0.01
C ARG A 202 30.24 9.18 -1.23
N ALA A 203 29.65 8.05 -1.59
CA ALA A 203 28.78 7.94 -2.77
C ALA A 203 27.52 8.82 -2.66
N SER A 204 26.84 8.76 -1.52
CA SER A 204 25.65 9.59 -1.26
C SER A 204 25.97 11.08 -1.30
N ALA A 205 27.10 11.47 -0.75
CA ALA A 205 27.51 12.89 -0.75
C ALA A 205 27.90 13.39 -2.14
N GLU A 206 28.53 12.56 -2.98
CA GLU A 206 28.83 12.89 -4.38
C GLU A 206 27.56 13.11 -5.20
N VAL A 207 26.50 12.33 -4.95
CA VAL A 207 25.18 12.53 -5.59
C VAL A 207 24.52 13.82 -5.12
N ILE A 208 24.50 14.05 -3.80
CA ILE A 208 23.94 15.30 -3.24
C ILE A 208 24.65 16.51 -3.86
N HIS A 209 25.98 16.47 -3.92
CA HIS A 209 26.76 17.50 -4.57
C HIS A 209 26.34 17.71 -6.04
N GLY A 210 26.24 16.63 -6.82
CA GLY A 210 25.82 16.70 -8.22
C GLY A 210 24.42 17.29 -8.39
N GLN A 211 23.46 16.89 -7.59
CA GLN A 211 22.08 17.40 -7.66
C GLN A 211 21.98 18.88 -7.22
N LEU A 212 22.78 19.31 -6.25
CA LEU A 212 22.86 20.71 -5.85
C LEU A 212 23.40 21.59 -6.97
N LEU A 213 24.43 21.14 -7.67
CA LEU A 213 24.98 21.86 -8.84
C LEU A 213 23.94 21.99 -9.96
N ILE A 214 23.16 20.95 -10.22
CA ILE A 214 22.07 20.97 -11.20
C ILE A 214 20.94 21.91 -10.76
N ALA A 215 20.51 21.82 -9.50
CA ALA A 215 19.49 22.72 -8.95
C ALA A 215 19.94 24.20 -9.09
N HIS A 216 21.20 24.49 -8.78
CA HIS A 216 21.75 25.84 -8.96
C HIS A 216 21.82 26.24 -10.43
N ALA A 217 22.30 25.37 -11.32
CA ALA A 217 22.40 25.68 -12.75
C ALA A 217 21.02 26.05 -13.34
N THR A 218 19.96 25.41 -12.90
CA THR A 218 18.58 25.63 -13.38
C THR A 218 17.91 26.89 -12.81
N THR A 219 18.51 27.57 -11.83
CA THR A 219 18.04 28.90 -11.38
C THR A 219 18.53 30.05 -12.28
N LEU A 220 19.48 29.78 -13.15
CA LEU A 220 20.02 30.75 -14.09
C LEU A 220 19.07 31.00 -15.28
N PRO A 221 19.19 32.13 -16.01
CA PRO A 221 18.47 32.30 -17.28
C PRO A 221 18.75 31.16 -18.26
N PRO A 222 17.86 30.85 -19.22
CA PRO A 222 17.97 29.67 -20.09
C PRO A 222 19.35 29.48 -20.76
N THR A 223 19.93 30.53 -21.29
CA THR A 223 21.29 30.49 -21.92
C THR A 223 22.35 30.16 -20.88
N GLY A 224 22.33 30.84 -19.74
CA GLY A 224 23.29 30.59 -18.66
C GLY A 224 23.12 29.19 -18.03
N ALA A 225 21.89 28.67 -17.97
CA ALA A 225 21.63 27.32 -17.50
C ALA A 225 22.23 26.25 -18.44
N ALA A 226 22.05 26.42 -19.76
CA ALA A 226 22.62 25.52 -20.77
C ALA A 226 24.15 25.53 -20.74
N ASP A 227 24.76 26.73 -20.65
CA ASP A 227 26.21 26.87 -20.55
C ASP A 227 26.78 26.26 -19.27
N LYS A 228 26.08 26.45 -18.14
CA LYS A 228 26.50 25.86 -16.87
C LYS A 228 26.41 24.34 -16.89
N LEU A 229 25.31 23.77 -17.44
CA LEU A 229 25.17 22.33 -17.60
C LEU A 229 26.24 21.74 -18.54
N ALA A 230 26.53 22.40 -19.67
CA ALA A 230 27.60 21.98 -20.58
C ALA A 230 28.95 22.01 -19.90
N GLY A 231 29.24 23.07 -19.13
CA GLY A 231 30.47 23.21 -18.35
C GLY A 231 30.60 22.12 -17.27
N LEU A 232 29.53 21.82 -16.54
CA LEU A 232 29.50 20.74 -15.55
C LEU A 232 29.75 19.35 -16.16
N PHE A 233 29.24 19.12 -17.38
CA PHE A 233 29.50 17.87 -18.09
C PHE A 233 30.95 17.78 -18.57
N ALA A 234 31.48 18.84 -19.14
CA ALA A 234 32.83 18.89 -19.70
C ALA A 234 33.93 18.82 -18.63
N ASP A 235 33.66 19.30 -17.42
CA ASP A 235 34.62 19.31 -16.34
C ASP A 235 34.90 17.88 -15.82
N SER A 236 36.11 17.37 -16.15
CA SER A 236 36.52 16.01 -15.73
C SER A 236 36.79 15.90 -14.22
N GLN A 237 36.92 17.02 -13.51
CA GLN A 237 37.07 17.04 -12.05
C GLN A 237 35.73 16.86 -11.31
N GLN A 238 34.59 17.05 -12.01
CA GLN A 238 33.28 16.80 -11.43
C GLN A 238 33.01 15.30 -11.28
N ASN A 239 32.27 14.97 -10.24
CA ASN A 239 31.86 13.57 -10.03
C ASN A 239 30.93 13.08 -11.14
N VAL A 240 30.87 11.77 -11.31
CA VAL A 240 30.07 11.10 -12.35
C VAL A 240 28.59 11.47 -12.27
N HIS A 241 28.05 11.62 -11.05
CA HIS A 241 26.64 11.94 -10.84
C HIS A 241 26.29 13.35 -11.31
N ALA A 242 27.16 14.34 -11.06
CA ALA A 242 26.99 15.69 -11.58
C ALA A 242 27.04 15.69 -13.11
N ARG A 243 28.01 14.99 -13.70
CA ARG A 243 28.19 14.91 -15.17
C ARG A 243 27.04 14.18 -15.84
N SER A 244 26.56 13.05 -15.29
CA SER A 244 25.41 12.31 -15.83
C SER A 244 24.09 13.10 -15.70
N ALA A 245 23.89 13.82 -14.61
CA ALA A 245 22.73 14.68 -14.42
C ALA A 245 22.76 15.91 -15.36
N ALA A 246 23.94 16.49 -15.58
CA ALA A 246 24.12 17.56 -16.55
C ALA A 246 23.82 17.09 -17.99
N LEU A 247 24.24 15.88 -18.36
CA LEU A 247 23.94 15.28 -19.66
C LEU A 247 22.42 15.10 -19.87
N ARG A 248 21.69 14.61 -18.87
CA ARG A 248 20.22 14.54 -18.90
C ARG A 248 19.56 15.92 -19.00
N GLY A 249 20.11 16.90 -18.31
CA GLY A 249 19.66 18.28 -18.39
C GLY A 249 19.79 18.86 -19.81
N LEU A 250 20.93 18.65 -20.47
CA LEU A 250 21.16 19.05 -21.86
C LEU A 250 20.19 18.39 -22.84
N HIS A 251 19.91 17.11 -22.67
CA HIS A 251 18.88 16.40 -23.44
C HIS A 251 17.50 17.04 -23.24
N THR A 252 17.09 17.27 -22.00
CA THR A 252 15.76 17.85 -21.69
C THR A 252 15.60 19.26 -22.25
N LEU A 253 16.69 20.05 -22.33
CA LEU A 253 16.71 21.38 -22.94
C LEU A 253 16.79 21.35 -24.46
N ASN A 254 16.93 20.19 -25.07
CA ASN A 254 17.17 20.04 -26.50
C ASN A 254 18.37 20.86 -26.99
N GLU A 255 19.44 20.90 -26.17
CA GLU A 255 20.63 21.71 -26.41
C GLU A 255 21.48 21.11 -27.54
N PRO A 256 21.92 21.89 -28.55
CA PRO A 256 22.72 21.36 -29.65
C PRO A 256 23.98 20.61 -29.25
N ARG A 257 24.62 21.00 -28.14
CA ARG A 257 25.83 20.36 -27.58
C ARG A 257 25.57 18.97 -26.99
N PHE A 258 24.31 18.57 -26.88
CA PHE A 258 23.94 17.27 -26.26
C PHE A 258 24.50 16.08 -27.04
N ASP A 259 24.40 16.06 -28.36
CA ASP A 259 24.86 14.93 -29.19
C ASP A 259 26.37 14.69 -29.06
N GLU A 260 27.14 15.77 -28.97
CA GLU A 260 28.59 15.72 -28.75
C GLU A 260 28.92 15.22 -27.33
N ALA A 261 28.21 15.73 -26.34
CA ALA A 261 28.32 15.30 -24.95
C ALA A 261 27.95 13.81 -24.78
N LEU A 262 26.86 13.33 -25.43
CA LEU A 262 26.47 11.93 -25.39
C LEU A 262 27.54 11.03 -26.01
N LYS A 263 28.09 11.38 -27.16
CA LYS A 263 29.20 10.63 -27.79
C LYS A 263 30.41 10.55 -26.86
N ALA A 264 30.79 11.67 -26.25
CA ALA A 264 31.90 11.72 -25.31
C ALA A 264 31.67 10.84 -24.08
N ALA A 265 30.41 10.81 -23.55
CA ALA A 265 30.04 9.99 -22.43
C ALA A 265 30.08 8.48 -22.76
N LEU A 266 29.60 8.07 -23.93
CA LEU A 266 29.63 6.70 -24.42
C LEU A 266 31.06 6.18 -24.64
N GLN A 267 31.99 7.06 -24.96
CA GLN A 267 33.43 6.75 -25.15
C GLN A 267 34.23 6.91 -23.85
N SER A 268 33.62 7.31 -22.75
CA SER A 268 34.28 7.53 -21.48
C SER A 268 34.95 6.28 -20.94
N ARG A 269 36.14 6.43 -20.36
CA ARG A 269 36.80 5.39 -19.56
C ARG A 269 36.12 5.14 -18.22
N ASP A 270 35.32 6.09 -17.76
CA ASP A 270 34.51 5.94 -16.56
C ASP A 270 33.28 5.08 -16.85
N THR A 271 33.29 3.88 -16.29
CA THR A 271 32.24 2.87 -16.52
C THR A 271 30.86 3.32 -16.02
N ALA A 272 30.80 4.15 -14.98
CA ALA A 272 29.53 4.63 -14.44
C ALA A 272 28.91 5.71 -15.34
N LEU A 273 29.74 6.64 -15.85
CA LEU A 273 29.29 7.65 -16.82
C LEU A 273 28.85 7.00 -18.14
N LYS A 274 29.60 6.00 -18.59
CA LYS A 274 29.27 5.24 -19.80
C LYS A 274 27.92 4.52 -19.66
N ARG A 275 27.69 3.81 -18.55
CA ARG A 275 26.40 3.16 -18.27
C ARG A 275 25.25 4.16 -18.23
N ALA A 276 25.43 5.30 -17.55
CA ALA A 276 24.41 6.35 -17.50
C ALA A 276 24.08 6.91 -18.90
N ALA A 277 25.08 7.00 -19.80
CA ALA A 277 24.89 7.42 -21.19
C ALA A 277 24.16 6.35 -22.02
N GLU A 278 24.50 5.06 -21.84
CA GLU A 278 23.82 3.93 -22.50
C GLU A 278 22.34 3.85 -22.10
N ASP A 279 22.03 4.04 -20.81
CA ASP A 279 20.65 4.04 -20.33
C ASP A 279 19.86 5.23 -20.86
N LEU A 280 20.48 6.41 -20.92
CA LEU A 280 19.87 7.60 -21.53
C LEU A 280 19.64 7.39 -23.02
N GLN A 281 20.56 6.77 -23.73
CA GLN A 281 20.39 6.44 -25.16
C GLN A 281 19.22 5.51 -25.39
N LYS A 282 19.07 4.45 -24.58
CA LYS A 282 17.90 3.56 -24.64
C LYS A 282 16.59 4.29 -24.39
N GLN A 283 16.59 5.24 -23.44
CA GLN A 283 15.42 6.07 -23.16
C GLN A 283 15.04 6.93 -24.38
N ILE A 284 16.02 7.59 -25.00
CA ILE A 284 15.83 8.41 -26.21
C ILE A 284 15.29 7.56 -27.37
N GLU A 285 15.81 6.35 -27.57
CA GLU A 285 15.29 5.44 -28.61
C GLU A 285 13.84 5.06 -28.35
N LYS A 286 13.47 4.85 -27.10
CA LYS A 286 12.08 4.58 -26.69
C LYS A 286 11.17 5.80 -26.96
N GLU A 287 11.65 7.00 -26.67
CA GLU A 287 10.94 8.24 -26.94
C GLU A 287 10.76 8.46 -28.45
N ARG A 288 11.80 8.26 -29.27
CA ARG A 288 11.73 8.35 -30.74
C ARG A 288 10.74 7.33 -31.34
N LYS A 289 10.68 6.11 -30.81
CA LYS A 289 9.69 5.11 -31.26
C LYS A 289 8.27 5.53 -30.94
N ARG A 290 8.02 6.19 -29.81
CA ARG A 290 6.71 6.77 -29.46
C ARG A 290 6.33 7.91 -30.38
N GLU A 291 7.29 8.80 -30.70
CA GLU A 291 7.10 9.89 -31.65
C GLU A 291 6.75 9.38 -33.05
N ALA A 292 7.43 8.34 -33.50
CA ALA A 292 7.13 7.71 -34.80
C ALA A 292 5.72 7.09 -34.87
N ASN A 293 5.14 6.71 -33.72
CA ASN A 293 3.79 6.18 -33.59
C ASN A 293 2.70 7.28 -33.43
N GLY A 294 3.07 8.57 -33.56
CA GLY A 294 2.13 9.69 -33.48
C GLY A 294 1.80 10.18 -32.08
N ASP A 295 2.51 9.68 -31.05
CA ASP A 295 2.29 9.98 -29.64
C ASP A 295 3.31 11.02 -29.15
N SER A 296 3.50 12.10 -29.91
CA SER A 296 4.46 13.18 -29.58
C SER A 296 3.84 14.19 -28.61
N PRO A 297 4.35 14.31 -27.39
CA PRO A 297 3.99 15.42 -26.52
C PRO A 297 4.51 16.74 -27.15
N LYS A 298 3.67 17.77 -27.17
CA LYS A 298 4.09 19.11 -27.64
C LYS A 298 5.35 19.56 -26.87
N PRO A 299 6.37 20.10 -27.56
CA PRO A 299 7.58 20.58 -26.91
C PRO A 299 7.22 21.66 -25.88
N LEU A 300 7.72 21.47 -24.66
CA LEU A 300 7.50 22.41 -23.55
C LEU A 300 8.37 23.66 -23.74
N PRO A 301 7.89 24.86 -23.38
CA PRO A 301 8.73 26.05 -23.30
C PRO A 301 9.98 25.83 -22.42
N VAL A 302 11.10 26.44 -22.78
CA VAL A 302 12.40 26.22 -22.09
C VAL A 302 12.31 26.49 -20.59
N GLU A 303 11.57 27.50 -20.14
CA GLU A 303 11.33 27.78 -18.73
C GLU A 303 10.64 26.64 -18.00
N LYS A 304 9.68 25.97 -18.66
CA LYS A 304 9.01 24.79 -18.08
C LYS A 304 9.94 23.57 -18.05
N GLN A 305 10.85 23.46 -19.04
CA GLN A 305 11.86 22.40 -19.04
C GLN A 305 12.87 22.61 -17.90
N LEU A 306 13.38 23.83 -17.70
CA LEU A 306 14.24 24.16 -16.57
C LEU A 306 13.55 23.89 -15.21
N LYS A 307 12.30 24.29 -15.08
CA LYS A 307 11.51 23.99 -13.88
C LYS A 307 11.38 22.48 -13.64
N LYS A 308 11.20 21.70 -14.69
CA LYS A 308 11.13 20.23 -14.61
C LYS A 308 12.47 19.64 -14.13
N ILE A 309 13.60 20.08 -14.68
CA ILE A 309 14.93 19.63 -14.27
C ILE A 309 15.20 19.99 -12.80
N ASN A 310 14.87 21.21 -12.40
CA ASN A 310 15.00 21.67 -11.02
C ASN A 310 14.16 20.81 -10.05
N GLN A 311 12.89 20.59 -10.37
CA GLN A 311 12.01 19.76 -9.56
C GLN A 311 12.54 18.32 -9.44
N GLN A 312 13.05 17.73 -10.51
CA GLN A 312 13.64 16.39 -10.47
C GLN A 312 14.86 16.34 -9.54
N ALA A 313 15.75 17.32 -9.63
CA ALA A 313 16.92 17.41 -8.75
C ALA A 313 16.51 17.55 -7.28
N LEU A 314 15.52 18.41 -6.99
CA LEU A 314 15.00 18.60 -5.63
C LEU A 314 14.32 17.36 -5.09
N HIS A 315 13.50 16.65 -5.89
CA HIS A 315 12.88 15.41 -5.46
C HIS A 315 13.89 14.32 -5.12
N ILE A 316 14.99 14.24 -5.88
CA ILE A 316 16.09 13.33 -5.55
C ILE A 316 16.72 13.70 -4.20
N LEU A 317 17.03 14.97 -4.00
CA LEU A 317 17.62 15.47 -2.75
C LEU A 317 16.69 15.23 -1.54
N TRP A 318 15.41 15.56 -1.68
CA TRP A 318 14.44 15.36 -0.61
C TRP A 318 14.26 13.88 -0.28
N GLY A 319 14.22 13.01 -1.28
CA GLY A 319 14.15 11.58 -1.08
C GLY A 319 15.35 11.03 -0.32
N MET A 320 16.58 11.39 -0.77
CA MET A 320 17.81 10.94 -0.13
C MET A 320 17.94 11.38 1.32
N LEU A 321 17.57 12.62 1.63
CA LEU A 321 17.67 13.18 2.98
C LEU A 321 16.48 12.82 3.86
N GLY A 322 15.31 12.58 3.25
CA GLY A 322 14.03 12.48 3.93
C GLY A 322 13.41 11.10 4.05
N TRP A 323 13.87 10.06 3.33
CA TRP A 323 13.21 8.74 3.31
C TRP A 323 12.94 8.13 4.69
N ARG A 324 13.79 8.43 5.68
CA ARG A 324 13.64 7.95 7.06
C ARG A 324 12.37 8.49 7.72
N PHE A 325 11.95 9.69 7.35
CA PHE A 325 10.76 10.34 7.88
C PHE A 325 9.47 9.62 7.46
N ALA A 326 9.50 8.83 6.36
CA ALA A 326 8.39 7.94 6.01
C ALA A 326 8.05 6.93 7.11
N PHE A 327 8.99 6.61 7.97
CA PHE A 327 8.80 5.70 9.10
C PHE A 327 8.55 6.46 10.40
N TRP A 328 9.31 7.53 10.68
CA TRP A 328 9.26 8.23 11.95
C TRP A 328 7.98 9.05 12.15
N VAL A 329 7.53 9.77 11.12
CA VAL A 329 6.32 10.61 11.24
C VAL A 329 5.07 9.75 11.41
N PRO A 330 4.81 8.70 10.59
CA PRO A 330 3.70 7.79 10.83
C PRO A 330 3.78 7.08 12.18
N ALA A 331 4.99 6.72 12.66
CA ALA A 331 5.17 6.13 13.97
C ALA A 331 4.78 7.09 15.10
N ALA A 332 5.13 8.37 15.01
CA ALA A 332 4.74 9.38 15.97
C ALA A 332 3.21 9.58 16.02
N VAL A 333 2.55 9.59 14.85
CA VAL A 333 1.08 9.67 14.78
C VAL A 333 0.44 8.42 15.39
N LEU A 334 0.95 7.22 15.06
CA LEU A 334 0.46 5.95 15.64
C LEU A 334 0.66 5.92 17.16
N PHE A 335 1.76 6.47 17.67
CA PHE A 335 1.99 6.62 19.11
C PHE A 335 0.94 7.52 19.76
N GLY A 336 0.59 8.65 19.14
CA GLY A 336 -0.51 9.50 19.60
C GLY A 336 -1.85 8.76 19.66
N ILE A 337 -2.16 7.96 18.62
CA ILE A 337 -3.36 7.11 18.58
C ILE A 337 -3.30 6.03 19.69
N TRP A 338 -2.13 5.45 19.94
CA TRP A 338 -1.91 4.49 21.03
C TRP A 338 -2.23 5.09 22.40
N VAL A 339 -1.78 6.33 22.67
CA VAL A 339 -2.11 7.06 23.91
C VAL A 339 -3.62 7.25 24.04
N LEU A 340 -4.30 7.69 22.96
CA LEU A 340 -5.76 7.83 22.94
C LEU A 340 -6.46 6.49 23.18
N PHE A 341 -5.96 5.42 22.61
CA PHE A 341 -6.52 4.07 22.74
C PHE A 341 -6.44 3.58 24.19
N ILE A 342 -5.37 3.87 24.93
CA ILE A 342 -5.26 3.57 26.37
C ILE A 342 -6.43 4.18 27.16
N TRP A 343 -6.81 5.40 26.84
CA TRP A 343 -7.83 6.11 27.62
C TRP A 343 -9.25 5.79 27.18
N LEU A 344 -9.46 5.61 25.90
CA LEU A 344 -10.80 5.55 25.30
C LEU A 344 -11.34 4.13 25.12
N GLN A 345 -10.51 3.12 24.97
CA GLN A 345 -10.96 1.76 24.65
C GLN A 345 -11.32 0.96 25.92
N ARG A 346 -12.38 0.13 25.80
CA ARG A 346 -12.79 -0.90 26.76
C ARG A 346 -13.14 -2.17 26.02
N ASN A 347 -12.99 -3.35 26.69
CA ASN A 347 -13.22 -4.63 26.04
C ASN A 347 -14.71 -4.94 25.87
N ARG A 348 -15.50 -4.65 26.90
CA ARG A 348 -16.91 -5.06 27.00
C ARG A 348 -17.73 -3.93 27.66
N PRO A 349 -19.07 -3.90 27.43
CA PRO A 349 -19.96 -2.98 28.15
C PRO A 349 -19.88 -3.12 29.66
N GLN A 350 -19.65 -4.33 30.17
CA GLN A 350 -19.54 -4.59 31.61
C GLN A 350 -18.32 -3.88 32.26
N ASP A 351 -17.28 -3.60 31.51
CA ASP A 351 -16.10 -2.84 32.00
C ASP A 351 -16.45 -1.40 32.41
N VAL A 352 -17.64 -0.94 32.03
CA VAL A 352 -18.15 0.43 32.30
C VAL A 352 -19.50 0.41 33.03
N GLY A 353 -19.86 -0.71 33.65
CA GLY A 353 -21.08 -0.86 34.44
C GLY A 353 -22.36 -0.99 33.60
N LEU A 354 -22.24 -1.33 32.30
CA LEU A 354 -23.38 -1.58 31.43
C LEU A 354 -23.66 -3.07 31.29
N PRO A 355 -24.93 -3.52 31.14
CA PRO A 355 -25.23 -4.91 30.86
C PRO A 355 -24.64 -5.36 29.50
N ALA A 356 -24.61 -6.66 29.23
CA ALA A 356 -24.22 -7.15 27.92
C ALA A 356 -25.19 -6.60 26.84
N ILE A 357 -24.74 -6.44 25.60
CA ILE A 357 -25.57 -5.86 24.53
C ILE A 357 -26.79 -6.73 24.22
N GLU A 358 -26.64 -8.02 24.38
CA GLU A 358 -27.72 -9.01 24.21
C GLU A 358 -28.82 -8.81 25.26
N ASP A 359 -28.42 -8.67 26.52
CA ASP A 359 -29.35 -8.46 27.64
C ASP A 359 -30.05 -7.09 27.51
N TYR A 360 -29.31 -6.06 27.10
CA TYR A 360 -29.84 -4.71 26.90
C TYR A 360 -30.83 -4.60 25.74
N LYS A 361 -30.62 -5.34 24.64
CA LYS A 361 -31.51 -5.35 23.48
C LYS A 361 -32.60 -6.44 23.55
N GLY A 362 -32.64 -7.24 24.60
CA GLY A 362 -33.59 -8.34 24.76
C GLY A 362 -33.41 -9.42 23.67
N GLU A 363 -32.21 -9.60 23.20
CA GLU A 363 -31.89 -10.66 22.25
C GLU A 363 -31.73 -11.98 23.05
N ASP A 364 -32.56 -12.98 22.74
CA ASP A 364 -32.51 -14.27 23.42
C ASP A 364 -31.13 -14.92 23.23
N ARG A 365 -30.38 -15.11 24.33
CA ARG A 365 -29.10 -15.82 24.32
C ARG A 365 -29.21 -17.22 23.71
N ALA A 366 -30.35 -17.91 23.90
CA ALA A 366 -30.61 -19.22 23.31
C ALA A 366 -30.66 -19.19 21.78
N VAL A 367 -31.13 -18.08 21.18
CA VAL A 367 -31.14 -17.90 19.72
C VAL A 367 -29.74 -17.51 19.20
N LEU A 368 -28.93 -16.85 20.03
CA LEU A 368 -27.60 -16.36 19.65
C LEU A 368 -26.50 -17.40 19.82
N THR A 369 -26.57 -18.19 20.89
CA THR A 369 -25.60 -19.27 21.16
C THR A 369 -25.95 -20.55 20.41
N GLY A 370 -27.19 -20.66 19.85
CA GLY A 370 -27.57 -21.80 18.99
C GLY A 370 -27.53 -23.18 19.66
N GLY A 371 -27.44 -23.20 20.98
CA GLY A 371 -27.37 -24.48 21.71
C GLY A 371 -26.73 -24.41 23.08
N THR A 372 -27.01 -25.41 23.86
CA THR A 372 -26.43 -25.70 25.17
C THR A 372 -24.88 -25.76 25.12
N GLN A 373 -24.21 -25.66 26.28
CA GLN A 373 -22.75 -25.83 26.43
C GLN A 373 -22.14 -27.05 25.69
N LYS A 374 -22.97 -28.06 25.38
CA LYS A 374 -22.59 -29.21 24.53
C LYS A 374 -22.40 -28.83 23.05
N GLU A 375 -23.13 -27.81 22.55
CA GLU A 375 -23.00 -27.35 21.16
C GLU A 375 -21.83 -26.40 20.95
N GLU A 376 -21.38 -25.64 21.97
CA GLU A 376 -20.13 -24.87 21.93
C GLU A 376 -18.91 -25.80 21.87
N ALA A 377 -18.96 -26.98 22.46
CA ALA A 377 -17.92 -28.00 22.38
C ALA A 377 -17.78 -28.64 20.99
N GLU A 378 -18.81 -28.51 20.12
CA GLU A 378 -18.76 -28.96 18.73
C GLU A 378 -18.26 -27.85 17.77
N GLU A 379 -18.31 -26.55 18.15
CA GLU A 379 -17.69 -25.48 17.41
C GLU A 379 -16.15 -25.65 17.44
N GLY A 380 -15.55 -25.81 16.25
CA GLY A 380 -14.12 -26.07 16.11
C GLY A 380 -13.74 -27.55 16.20
N SER A 381 -14.69 -28.47 16.27
CA SER A 381 -14.41 -29.91 16.19
C SER A 381 -13.81 -30.27 14.81
N TRP A 382 -12.83 -31.18 14.79
CA TRP A 382 -12.20 -31.67 13.56
C TRP A 382 -13.20 -32.15 12.50
N PRO A 383 -14.28 -32.88 12.83
CA PRO A 383 -15.31 -33.28 11.87
C PRO A 383 -16.00 -32.09 11.19
N LEU A 384 -16.36 -31.05 11.96
CA LEU A 384 -16.98 -29.84 11.42
C LEU A 384 -16.03 -29.07 10.49
N ILE A 385 -14.76 -28.90 10.90
CA ILE A 385 -13.72 -28.28 10.08
C ILE A 385 -13.59 -29.02 8.76
N TRP A 386 -13.49 -30.37 8.80
CA TRP A 386 -13.37 -31.21 7.61
C TRP A 386 -14.62 -31.13 6.72
N GLN A 387 -15.81 -31.10 7.28
CA GLN A 387 -17.07 -30.93 6.56
C GLN A 387 -17.11 -29.59 5.80
N VAL A 388 -16.70 -28.50 6.43
CA VAL A 388 -16.65 -27.17 5.82
C VAL A 388 -15.57 -27.12 4.74
N MET A 389 -14.39 -27.66 5.02
CA MET A 389 -13.27 -27.71 4.04
C MET A 389 -13.61 -28.58 2.82
N SER A 390 -14.45 -29.59 2.98
CA SER A 390 -14.93 -30.46 1.89
C SER A 390 -16.10 -29.85 1.10
N ASN A 391 -16.66 -28.72 1.56
CA ASN A 391 -17.74 -28.06 0.85
C ASN A 391 -17.24 -27.46 -0.47
N ARG A 392 -17.74 -27.98 -1.59
CA ARG A 392 -17.34 -27.55 -2.95
C ARG A 392 -17.51 -26.03 -3.21
N MET A 393 -18.52 -25.42 -2.58
CA MET A 393 -18.72 -23.97 -2.73
C MET A 393 -17.67 -23.17 -1.97
N VAL A 394 -17.30 -23.59 -0.76
CA VAL A 394 -16.25 -22.97 0.04
C VAL A 394 -14.89 -23.11 -0.66
N GLN A 395 -14.61 -24.30 -1.21
CA GLN A 395 -13.38 -24.53 -2.00
C GLN A 395 -13.32 -23.64 -3.24
N LEU A 396 -14.44 -23.49 -3.97
CA LEU A 396 -14.54 -22.60 -5.12
C LEU A 396 -14.27 -21.14 -4.74
N LEU A 397 -14.90 -20.66 -3.68
CA LEU A 397 -14.70 -19.30 -3.18
C LEU A 397 -13.25 -19.07 -2.72
N ALA A 398 -12.63 -20.07 -2.09
CA ALA A 398 -11.23 -20.03 -1.70
C ALA A 398 -10.29 -19.94 -2.92
N ALA A 399 -10.56 -20.73 -3.97
CA ALA A 399 -9.80 -20.66 -5.22
C ALA A 399 -9.96 -19.32 -5.93
N VAL A 400 -11.17 -18.79 -5.99
CA VAL A 400 -11.43 -17.44 -6.55
C VAL A 400 -10.68 -16.37 -5.75
N TYR A 401 -10.66 -16.48 -4.44
CA TYR A 401 -9.99 -15.50 -3.59
C TYR A 401 -8.46 -15.57 -3.69
N LEU A 402 -7.90 -16.78 -3.89
CA LEU A 402 -6.50 -16.98 -4.23
C LEU A 402 -6.12 -16.23 -5.52
N LEU A 403 -6.97 -16.29 -6.55
CA LEU A 403 -6.74 -15.65 -7.85
C LEU A 403 -6.96 -14.13 -7.83
N LEU A 404 -7.84 -13.64 -6.96
CA LEU A 404 -8.17 -12.22 -6.84
C LEU A 404 -7.10 -11.43 -6.06
N LYS A 405 -6.60 -12.00 -4.97
CA LYS A 405 -5.73 -11.31 -4.01
C LYS A 405 -4.40 -10.82 -4.58
N PRO A 406 -3.75 -11.50 -5.54
CA PRO A 406 -2.51 -11.00 -6.14
C PRO A 406 -2.67 -9.59 -6.72
N ALA A 407 -3.76 -9.32 -7.46
CA ALA A 407 -4.01 -8.00 -8.05
C ALA A 407 -4.15 -6.91 -6.97
N ARG A 408 -4.91 -7.20 -5.90
CA ARG A 408 -5.12 -6.26 -4.80
C ARG A 408 -3.81 -5.91 -4.09
N TYR A 409 -3.03 -6.91 -3.71
CA TYR A 409 -1.83 -6.71 -2.90
C TYR A 409 -0.65 -6.18 -3.71
N LEU A 410 -0.54 -6.55 -4.98
CA LEU A 410 0.43 -5.92 -5.87
C LEU A 410 0.20 -4.40 -5.95
N ILE A 411 -1.01 -3.96 -6.27
CA ILE A 411 -1.31 -2.53 -6.38
C ILE A 411 -1.09 -1.85 -5.02
N LEU A 412 -1.53 -2.46 -3.91
CA LEU A 412 -1.36 -1.91 -2.57
C LEU A 412 0.10 -1.59 -2.22
N PHE A 413 1.05 -2.47 -2.59
CA PHE A 413 2.44 -2.39 -2.17
C PHE A 413 3.39 -1.83 -3.22
N TRP A 414 3.00 -1.86 -4.50
CA TRP A 414 3.89 -1.51 -5.60
C TRP A 414 3.46 -0.29 -6.43
N SER A 415 2.21 0.16 -6.29
CA SER A 415 1.72 1.31 -7.07
C SER A 415 2.56 2.58 -6.92
N PRO A 416 3.12 2.96 -5.74
CA PRO A 416 3.94 4.16 -5.65
C PRO A 416 5.23 4.05 -6.48
N LEU A 417 5.90 2.89 -6.42
CA LEU A 417 7.11 2.66 -7.21
C LEU A 417 6.79 2.64 -8.71
N TYR A 418 5.73 1.93 -9.12
CA TYR A 418 5.27 1.89 -10.52
C TYR A 418 4.99 3.30 -11.07
N VAL A 419 4.25 4.12 -10.31
CA VAL A 419 3.92 5.50 -10.71
C VAL A 419 5.18 6.35 -10.84
N ASN A 420 6.13 6.22 -9.90
CA ASN A 420 7.42 6.91 -9.98
C ASN A 420 8.21 6.51 -11.23
N GLU A 421 8.32 5.20 -11.53
CA GLU A 421 9.04 4.71 -12.70
C GLU A 421 8.43 5.18 -14.02
N LYS A 422 7.09 5.26 -14.10
CA LYS A 422 6.40 5.66 -15.32
C LYS A 422 6.27 7.19 -15.51
N LEU A 423 6.11 7.94 -14.43
CA LEU A 423 5.85 9.39 -14.48
C LEU A 423 7.02 10.24 -14.01
N GLY A 424 8.03 9.66 -13.35
CA GLY A 424 9.16 10.40 -12.74
C GLY A 424 8.72 11.33 -11.60
N THR A 425 7.59 11.03 -10.94
CA THR A 425 7.05 11.84 -9.84
C THR A 425 7.75 11.53 -8.52
N GLY A 426 7.76 12.47 -7.57
CA GLY A 426 8.28 12.23 -6.22
C GLY A 426 7.44 11.23 -5.41
N ALA A 427 7.95 10.82 -4.25
CA ALA A 427 7.32 9.82 -3.39
C ALA A 427 5.91 10.23 -2.93
N ALA A 428 5.69 11.52 -2.60
CA ALA A 428 4.38 12.03 -2.19
C ALA A 428 3.34 11.88 -3.29
N GLU A 429 3.64 12.39 -4.50
CA GLU A 429 2.71 12.35 -5.62
C GLU A 429 2.46 10.91 -6.09
N SER A 430 3.50 10.09 -6.17
CA SER A 430 3.39 8.67 -6.50
C SER A 430 2.52 7.91 -5.50
N GLY A 431 2.69 8.18 -4.21
CA GLY A 431 1.88 7.60 -3.14
C GLY A 431 0.41 8.00 -3.22
N ILE A 432 0.12 9.27 -3.50
CA ILE A 432 -1.26 9.78 -3.66
C ILE A 432 -1.94 9.12 -4.86
N ILE A 433 -1.29 9.10 -6.04
CA ILE A 433 -1.85 8.49 -7.26
C ILE A 433 -2.12 7.00 -7.02
N GLY A 434 -1.17 6.26 -6.44
CA GLY A 434 -1.34 4.84 -6.11
C GLY A 434 -2.46 4.58 -5.11
N SER A 435 -2.71 5.51 -4.17
CA SER A 435 -3.74 5.36 -3.13
C SER A 435 -5.18 5.60 -3.62
N LEU A 436 -5.37 6.12 -4.85
CA LEU A 436 -6.71 6.24 -5.46
C LEU A 436 -7.40 4.87 -5.59
N PHE A 437 -6.63 3.79 -5.72
CA PHE A 437 -7.11 2.43 -5.63
C PHE A 437 -7.85 2.13 -4.32
N GLU A 438 -7.28 2.57 -3.19
CA GLU A 438 -7.86 2.36 -1.86
C GLU A 438 -9.05 3.30 -1.61
N LEU A 439 -8.97 4.54 -2.09
CA LEU A 439 -10.04 5.52 -1.95
C LEU A 439 -11.35 5.05 -2.60
N ALA A 440 -11.26 4.41 -3.75
CA ALA A 440 -12.42 3.89 -4.48
C ALA A 440 -13.05 2.65 -3.82
N GLY A 441 -12.30 1.90 -3.02
CA GLY A 441 -12.72 0.63 -2.43
C GLY A 441 -14.04 0.68 -1.68
N PRO A 442 -14.23 1.56 -0.68
CA PRO A 442 -15.49 1.68 0.07
C PRO A 442 -16.70 1.95 -0.80
N LEU A 443 -16.55 2.79 -1.83
CA LEU A 443 -17.62 3.08 -2.78
C LEU A 443 -18.01 1.82 -3.55
N GLY A 444 -17.03 1.04 -3.99
CA GLY A 444 -17.24 -0.25 -4.66
C GLY A 444 -17.96 -1.27 -3.77
N VAL A 445 -17.52 -1.42 -2.52
CA VAL A 445 -18.15 -2.33 -1.55
C VAL A 445 -19.61 -1.95 -1.29
N LEU A 446 -19.90 -0.67 -1.07
CA LEU A 446 -21.25 -0.19 -0.80
C LEU A 446 -22.18 -0.41 -2.00
N LEU A 447 -21.73 -0.03 -3.20
CA LEU A 447 -22.52 -0.21 -4.42
C LEU A 447 -22.69 -1.69 -4.75
N GLY A 448 -21.65 -2.49 -4.64
CA GLY A 448 -21.68 -3.94 -4.88
C GLY A 448 -22.64 -4.66 -3.96
N GLY A 449 -22.64 -4.32 -2.67
CA GLY A 449 -23.59 -4.84 -1.70
C GLY A 449 -25.04 -4.44 -2.02
N TYR A 450 -25.26 -3.14 -2.27
CA TYR A 450 -26.60 -2.63 -2.63
C TYR A 450 -27.15 -3.29 -3.92
N MET A 451 -26.35 -3.35 -4.97
CA MET A 451 -26.77 -3.98 -6.23
C MET A 451 -26.99 -5.49 -6.07
N SER A 452 -26.15 -6.18 -5.33
CA SER A 452 -26.33 -7.59 -5.02
C SER A 452 -27.70 -7.87 -4.37
N ASP A 453 -28.09 -7.01 -3.40
CA ASP A 453 -29.35 -7.20 -2.68
C ASP A 453 -30.57 -6.74 -3.47
N LYS A 454 -30.52 -5.58 -4.10
CA LYS A 454 -31.70 -4.94 -4.74
C LYS A 454 -31.89 -5.33 -6.21
N VAL A 455 -30.80 -5.46 -6.99
CA VAL A 455 -30.88 -5.76 -8.42
C VAL A 455 -30.87 -7.25 -8.69
N PHE A 456 -30.00 -7.97 -7.95
CA PHE A 456 -29.80 -9.41 -8.16
C PHE A 456 -30.52 -10.29 -7.13
N GLY A 457 -31.40 -9.75 -6.29
CA GLY A 457 -32.18 -10.52 -5.31
C GLY A 457 -31.31 -11.35 -4.38
N SER A 458 -30.37 -10.71 -3.71
CA SER A 458 -29.39 -11.31 -2.78
C SER A 458 -28.43 -12.35 -3.40
N ARG A 459 -28.38 -12.47 -4.72
CA ARG A 459 -27.39 -13.31 -5.41
C ARG A 459 -26.03 -12.60 -5.41
N ARG A 460 -25.06 -13.18 -4.72
CA ARG A 460 -23.72 -12.58 -4.56
C ARG A 460 -22.85 -12.72 -5.82
N MET A 461 -23.01 -13.83 -6.54
CA MET A 461 -22.12 -14.21 -7.64
C MET A 461 -22.18 -13.27 -8.84
N PRO A 462 -23.34 -12.75 -9.32
CA PRO A 462 -23.39 -11.85 -10.45
C PRO A 462 -22.51 -10.61 -10.27
N MET A 463 -22.61 -9.93 -9.11
CA MET A 463 -21.82 -8.74 -8.84
C MET A 463 -20.33 -9.06 -8.68
N ALA A 464 -20.00 -10.22 -8.11
CA ALA A 464 -18.60 -10.65 -8.02
C ALA A 464 -18.02 -10.90 -9.42
N VAL A 465 -18.73 -11.58 -10.31
CA VAL A 465 -18.31 -11.83 -11.70
C VAL A 465 -18.15 -10.53 -12.49
N ILE A 466 -19.14 -9.63 -12.41
CA ILE A 466 -19.07 -8.32 -13.11
C ILE A 466 -17.83 -7.54 -12.63
N GLY A 467 -17.60 -7.46 -11.32
CA GLY A 467 -16.43 -6.78 -10.77
C GLY A 467 -15.10 -7.38 -11.29
N LEU A 468 -14.98 -8.71 -11.26
CA LEU A 468 -13.80 -9.42 -11.76
C LEU A 468 -13.56 -9.18 -13.26
N VAL A 469 -14.61 -9.24 -14.08
CA VAL A 469 -14.50 -9.03 -15.54
C VAL A 469 -14.08 -7.60 -15.86
N VAL A 470 -14.69 -6.61 -15.22
CA VAL A 470 -14.33 -5.19 -15.47
C VAL A 470 -12.87 -4.94 -15.10
N VAL A 471 -12.43 -5.41 -13.94
CA VAL A 471 -11.02 -5.26 -13.54
C VAL A 471 -10.08 -6.01 -14.48
N ALA A 472 -10.45 -7.21 -14.91
CA ALA A 472 -9.66 -7.98 -15.86
C ALA A 472 -9.46 -7.22 -17.17
N VAL A 473 -10.52 -6.61 -17.72
CA VAL A 473 -10.44 -5.78 -18.95
C VAL A 473 -9.50 -4.60 -18.76
N VAL A 474 -9.62 -3.88 -17.63
CA VAL A 474 -8.73 -2.75 -17.33
C VAL A 474 -7.27 -3.21 -17.20
N LEU A 475 -7.00 -4.32 -16.52
CA LEU A 475 -5.64 -4.85 -16.36
C LEU A 475 -5.04 -5.37 -17.66
N LEU A 476 -5.83 -6.04 -18.51
CA LEU A 476 -5.37 -6.50 -19.82
C LEU A 476 -5.02 -5.33 -20.75
N GLY A 477 -5.78 -4.23 -20.66
CA GLY A 477 -5.53 -3.00 -21.43
C GLY A 477 -4.58 -2.00 -20.74
N PHE A 478 -4.05 -2.32 -19.55
CA PHE A 478 -3.32 -1.36 -18.72
C PHE A 478 -2.08 -0.78 -19.41
N ASN A 479 -1.36 -1.60 -20.17
CA ASN A 479 -0.14 -1.20 -20.90
C ASN A 479 -0.41 -0.27 -22.10
N ALA A 480 -1.67 -0.19 -22.56
CA ALA A 480 -2.08 0.73 -23.63
C ALA A 480 -2.49 2.11 -23.10
N LEU A 481 -2.57 2.30 -21.78
CA LEU A 481 -2.93 3.59 -21.18
C LEU A 481 -1.83 4.61 -21.40
N PRO A 482 -2.18 5.89 -21.65
CA PRO A 482 -1.21 6.97 -21.68
C PRO A 482 -0.49 7.10 -20.34
N GLU A 483 0.83 7.31 -20.38
CA GLU A 483 1.62 7.54 -19.15
C GLU A 483 1.39 8.97 -18.63
N THR A 484 0.18 9.23 -18.15
CA THR A 484 -0.22 10.51 -17.56
C THR A 484 -0.82 10.29 -16.18
N LYS A 485 -0.71 11.32 -15.32
CA LYS A 485 -1.23 11.28 -13.93
C LYS A 485 -2.72 10.93 -13.90
N TRP A 486 -3.51 11.53 -14.84
CA TRP A 486 -4.94 11.31 -14.92
C TRP A 486 -5.30 9.89 -15.39
N ALA A 487 -4.60 9.37 -16.40
CA ALA A 487 -4.88 8.02 -16.92
C ALA A 487 -4.56 6.96 -15.87
N LEU A 488 -3.37 7.01 -15.24
CA LEU A 488 -2.99 6.06 -14.22
C LEU A 488 -3.85 6.20 -12.95
N GLY A 489 -4.12 7.43 -12.52
CA GLY A 489 -4.98 7.69 -11.37
C GLY A 489 -6.41 7.18 -11.57
N SER A 490 -7.00 7.42 -12.73
CA SER A 490 -8.32 6.91 -13.09
C SER A 490 -8.33 5.38 -13.17
N ALA A 491 -7.31 4.78 -13.76
CA ALA A 491 -7.20 3.32 -13.84
C ALA A 491 -7.12 2.68 -12.44
N PHE A 492 -6.29 3.20 -11.55
CA PHE A 492 -6.23 2.72 -10.16
C PHE A 492 -7.55 2.91 -9.43
N PHE A 493 -8.23 4.04 -9.63
CA PHE A 493 -9.56 4.28 -9.05
C PHE A 493 -10.58 3.24 -9.54
N PHE A 494 -10.68 3.01 -10.86
CA PHE A 494 -11.61 2.02 -11.41
C PHE A 494 -11.26 0.59 -10.99
N ILE A 495 -9.98 0.23 -10.99
CA ILE A 495 -9.55 -1.09 -10.49
C ILE A 495 -9.97 -1.24 -9.03
N GLY A 496 -9.71 -0.23 -8.17
CA GLY A 496 -10.11 -0.27 -6.76
C GLY A 496 -11.62 -0.42 -6.62
N PHE A 497 -12.38 0.42 -7.29
CA PHE A 497 -13.85 0.40 -7.23
C PHE A 497 -14.43 -0.98 -7.55
N PHE A 498 -14.03 -1.58 -8.66
CA PHE A 498 -14.57 -2.87 -9.11
C PHE A 498 -13.92 -4.08 -8.44
N LEU A 499 -12.68 -4.01 -7.96
CA LEU A 499 -12.00 -5.13 -7.31
C LEU A 499 -12.48 -5.35 -5.86
N TYR A 500 -12.78 -4.26 -5.14
CA TYR A 500 -13.27 -4.38 -3.77
C TYR A 500 -14.70 -4.95 -3.68
N MET A 501 -15.49 -4.90 -4.76
CA MET A 501 -16.81 -5.56 -4.82
C MET A 501 -16.68 -7.08 -4.64
N PRO A 502 -16.02 -7.83 -5.54
CA PRO A 502 -15.85 -9.27 -5.37
C PRO A 502 -15.04 -9.60 -4.12
N ASP A 503 -14.05 -8.80 -3.73
CA ASP A 503 -13.26 -9.00 -2.52
C ASP A 503 -14.14 -9.07 -1.27
N SER A 504 -15.06 -8.13 -1.11
CA SER A 504 -15.98 -8.09 0.04
C SER A 504 -17.09 -9.14 -0.02
N LEU A 505 -17.63 -9.39 -1.22
CA LEU A 505 -18.70 -10.38 -1.41
C LEU A 505 -18.20 -11.79 -1.19
N VAL A 506 -17.04 -12.16 -1.71
CA VAL A 506 -16.45 -13.51 -1.60
C VAL A 506 -15.98 -13.79 -0.17
N ALA A 507 -15.21 -12.88 0.42
CA ALA A 507 -14.64 -13.09 1.75
C ALA A 507 -15.63 -12.88 2.91
N GLY A 508 -16.67 -12.07 2.67
CA GLY A 508 -17.67 -11.71 3.67
C GLY A 508 -19.00 -12.43 3.45
N ALA A 509 -19.86 -11.86 2.61
CA ALA A 509 -21.23 -12.32 2.47
C ALA A 509 -21.35 -13.78 1.99
N ALA A 510 -20.63 -14.16 0.93
CA ALA A 510 -20.72 -15.52 0.41
C ALA A 510 -20.12 -16.57 1.36
N ALA A 511 -19.07 -16.21 2.13
CA ALA A 511 -18.53 -17.10 3.16
C ALA A 511 -19.58 -17.43 4.24
N LEU A 512 -20.40 -16.46 4.62
CA LEU A 512 -21.49 -16.63 5.58
C LEU A 512 -22.69 -17.36 4.96
N ASP A 513 -23.04 -17.04 3.72
CA ASP A 513 -24.21 -17.59 3.03
C ASP A 513 -24.05 -19.09 2.68
N PHE A 514 -22.83 -19.54 2.38
CA PHE A 514 -22.52 -20.90 1.93
C PHE A 514 -21.76 -21.73 2.97
N GLY A 515 -21.25 -21.11 4.03
CA GLY A 515 -20.82 -21.81 5.23
C GLY A 515 -22.03 -22.43 5.97
N THR A 516 -21.85 -23.55 6.67
CA THR A 516 -22.87 -24.00 7.60
C THR A 516 -23.01 -22.97 8.74
N ARG A 517 -24.19 -22.88 9.37
CA ARG A 517 -24.42 -21.91 10.46
C ARG A 517 -23.38 -22.03 11.58
N LYS A 518 -22.94 -23.26 11.89
CA LYS A 518 -21.87 -23.57 12.86
C LYS A 518 -20.44 -23.42 12.26
N GLY A 519 -20.29 -23.55 10.95
CA GLY A 519 -19.00 -23.54 10.25
C GLY A 519 -18.68 -22.25 9.49
N ALA A 520 -19.47 -21.19 9.65
CA ALA A 520 -19.29 -19.92 8.93
C ALA A 520 -17.91 -19.28 9.21
N GLY A 521 -17.43 -19.34 10.45
CA GLY A 521 -16.09 -18.87 10.83
C GLY A 521 -14.99 -19.68 10.16
N THR A 522 -15.12 -21.00 10.10
CA THR A 522 -14.17 -21.90 9.42
C THR A 522 -14.16 -21.64 7.91
N ALA A 523 -15.33 -21.44 7.28
CA ALA A 523 -15.43 -21.09 5.86
C ALA A 523 -14.74 -19.76 5.55
N ALA A 524 -15.01 -18.72 6.34
CA ALA A 524 -14.36 -17.43 6.21
C ALA A 524 -12.84 -17.53 6.44
N GLY A 525 -12.41 -18.33 7.42
CA GLY A 525 -11.01 -18.59 7.71
C GLY A 525 -10.29 -19.29 6.55
N MET A 526 -10.90 -20.31 5.95
CA MET A 526 -10.37 -21.01 4.78
C MET A 526 -10.23 -20.06 3.58
N ILE A 527 -11.29 -19.33 3.24
CA ILE A 527 -11.29 -18.39 2.11
C ILE A 527 -10.19 -17.32 2.31
N ASN A 528 -10.11 -16.72 3.50
CA ASN A 528 -9.10 -15.72 3.82
C ASN A 528 -7.69 -16.32 3.86
N GLY A 529 -7.50 -17.56 4.31
CA GLY A 529 -6.22 -18.27 4.28
C GLY A 529 -5.68 -18.43 2.85
N PHE A 530 -6.50 -18.92 1.93
CA PHE A 530 -6.14 -18.99 0.50
C PHE A 530 -5.90 -17.61 -0.09
N GLY A 531 -6.71 -16.61 0.30
CA GLY A 531 -6.47 -15.22 -0.07
C GLY A 531 -5.12 -14.68 0.43
N SER A 532 -4.66 -15.08 1.62
CA SER A 532 -3.35 -14.69 2.13
C SER A 532 -2.21 -15.29 1.31
N ILE A 533 -2.36 -16.53 0.83
CA ILE A 533 -1.40 -17.12 -0.13
C ILE A 533 -1.39 -16.30 -1.42
N GLY A 534 -2.56 -15.94 -1.96
CA GLY A 534 -2.65 -15.05 -3.13
C GLY A 534 -2.01 -13.69 -2.91
N ALA A 535 -2.17 -13.11 -1.72
CA ALA A 535 -1.54 -11.85 -1.34
C ALA A 535 0.00 -11.95 -1.37
N ILE A 536 0.55 -13.04 -0.84
CA ILE A 536 1.99 -13.32 -0.88
C ILE A 536 2.47 -13.40 -2.34
N VAL A 537 1.76 -14.12 -3.21
CA VAL A 537 2.06 -14.18 -4.65
C VAL A 537 2.08 -12.77 -5.25
N GLY A 538 1.08 -11.95 -4.95
CA GLY A 538 0.97 -10.59 -5.47
C GLY A 538 2.17 -9.70 -5.10
N VAL A 539 2.62 -9.74 -3.86
CA VAL A 539 3.75 -8.88 -3.43
C VAL A 539 5.10 -9.40 -3.92
N THR A 540 5.25 -10.70 -4.20
CA THR A 540 6.51 -11.30 -4.66
C THR A 540 6.63 -11.36 -6.18
N LEU A 541 5.53 -11.25 -6.92
CA LEU A 541 5.51 -11.36 -8.38
C LEU A 541 6.52 -10.46 -9.09
N PRO A 542 6.68 -9.15 -8.72
CA PRO A 542 7.69 -8.31 -9.35
C PRO A 542 9.11 -8.82 -9.19
N GLY A 543 9.49 -9.34 -8.01
CA GLY A 543 10.81 -9.92 -7.77
C GLY A 543 11.05 -11.20 -8.54
N ILE A 544 10.04 -12.07 -8.63
CA ILE A 544 10.14 -13.30 -9.41
C ILE A 544 10.37 -12.98 -10.89
N LEU A 545 9.60 -12.07 -11.46
CA LEU A 545 9.74 -11.68 -12.86
C LEU A 545 11.05 -10.94 -13.14
N SER A 546 11.51 -10.08 -12.23
CA SER A 546 12.79 -9.41 -12.38
C SER A 546 13.98 -10.38 -12.38
N ALA A 547 13.87 -11.51 -11.71
CA ALA A 547 14.90 -12.56 -11.67
C ALA A 547 14.84 -13.51 -12.88
N THR A 548 13.68 -13.63 -13.54
CA THR A 548 13.47 -14.61 -14.63
C THR A 548 13.53 -14.00 -16.03
N LEU A 549 13.22 -12.71 -16.15
CA LEU A 549 13.26 -11.99 -17.42
C LEU A 549 14.67 -11.44 -17.71
N SER A 550 14.98 -11.19 -18.97
CA SER A 550 16.24 -10.59 -19.39
C SER A 550 16.44 -9.20 -18.78
N GLU A 551 17.70 -8.83 -18.54
CA GLU A 551 18.06 -7.50 -18.05
C GLU A 551 17.46 -6.40 -18.96
N GLY A 552 16.75 -5.44 -18.33
CA GLY A 552 16.11 -4.33 -19.03
C GLY A 552 14.70 -4.60 -19.53
N ALA A 553 14.14 -5.81 -19.31
CA ALA A 553 12.73 -6.06 -19.61
C ALA A 553 11.81 -5.24 -18.68
N ASP A 554 10.77 -4.62 -19.27
CA ASP A 554 9.72 -3.96 -18.47
C ASP A 554 8.81 -5.03 -17.85
N ILE A 555 9.08 -5.37 -16.60
CA ILE A 555 8.31 -6.40 -15.86
C ILE A 555 6.82 -6.05 -15.77
N TRP A 556 6.48 -4.76 -15.75
CA TRP A 556 5.11 -4.30 -15.61
C TRP A 556 4.26 -4.67 -16.83
N SER A 557 4.90 -4.76 -17.99
CA SER A 557 4.23 -5.19 -19.24
C SER A 557 3.71 -6.64 -19.17
N TYR A 558 4.25 -7.48 -18.29
CA TYR A 558 3.80 -8.86 -18.05
C TYR A 558 2.89 -8.96 -16.83
N ILE A 559 3.14 -8.16 -15.78
CA ILE A 559 2.43 -8.23 -14.50
C ILE A 559 0.94 -7.90 -14.67
N PHE A 560 0.62 -6.73 -15.22
CA PHE A 560 -0.77 -6.30 -15.32
C PHE A 560 -1.63 -7.23 -16.19
N PRO A 561 -1.21 -7.63 -17.40
CA PRO A 561 -1.96 -8.62 -18.17
C PRO A 561 -2.05 -9.99 -17.48
N GLY A 562 -1.00 -10.46 -16.82
CA GLY A 562 -0.99 -11.71 -16.08
C GLY A 562 -2.03 -11.71 -14.94
N LEU A 563 -2.13 -10.61 -14.21
CA LEU A 563 -3.19 -10.42 -13.20
C LEU A 563 -4.57 -10.34 -13.84
N GLY A 564 -4.70 -9.71 -15.01
CA GLY A 564 -5.94 -9.69 -15.79
C GLY A 564 -6.40 -11.11 -16.13
N VAL A 565 -5.51 -11.96 -16.63
CA VAL A 565 -5.79 -13.38 -16.92
C VAL A 565 -6.22 -14.13 -15.64
N SER A 566 -5.54 -13.90 -14.51
CA SER A 566 -5.93 -14.49 -13.22
C SER A 566 -7.37 -14.14 -12.82
N LEU A 567 -7.78 -12.88 -13.03
CA LEU A 567 -9.15 -12.44 -12.74
C LEU A 567 -10.18 -13.00 -13.74
N VAL A 568 -9.82 -13.17 -15.01
CA VAL A 568 -10.66 -13.88 -15.99
C VAL A 568 -10.91 -15.32 -15.51
N LEU A 569 -9.86 -16.03 -15.10
CA LEU A 569 -10.00 -17.38 -14.56
C LEU A 569 -10.91 -17.41 -13.32
N ALA A 570 -10.75 -16.45 -12.41
CA ALA A 570 -11.62 -16.31 -11.24
C ALA A 570 -13.10 -16.08 -11.64
N ALA A 571 -13.36 -15.24 -12.63
CA ALA A 571 -14.70 -14.98 -13.14
C ALA A 571 -15.29 -16.24 -13.79
N VAL A 572 -14.53 -16.95 -14.64
CA VAL A 572 -14.95 -18.21 -15.27
C VAL A 572 -15.32 -19.27 -14.26
N LEU A 573 -14.54 -19.41 -13.16
CA LEU A 573 -14.85 -20.32 -12.07
C LEU A 573 -16.17 -20.00 -11.37
N LEU A 574 -16.54 -18.71 -11.26
CA LEU A 574 -17.80 -18.28 -10.62
C LEU A 574 -19.02 -18.36 -11.55
N LEU A 575 -18.85 -18.25 -12.87
CA LEU A 575 -19.96 -18.21 -13.85
C LEU A 575 -20.99 -19.35 -13.66
N PRO A 576 -20.60 -20.63 -13.45
CA PRO A 576 -21.57 -21.71 -13.23
C PRO A 576 -22.44 -21.52 -11.98
N LYS A 577 -22.02 -20.65 -11.06
CA LYS A 577 -22.72 -20.32 -9.81
C LYS A 577 -23.49 -18.99 -9.84
N TRP A 578 -23.65 -18.40 -11.03
CA TRP A 578 -24.35 -17.12 -11.24
C TRP A 578 -25.68 -17.01 -10.50
N ASN A 579 -26.50 -18.08 -10.56
CA ASN A 579 -27.83 -18.14 -9.95
C ASN A 579 -27.84 -18.75 -8.52
N ALA A 580 -26.67 -18.92 -7.90
CA ALA A 580 -26.63 -19.50 -6.55
C ALA A 580 -27.28 -18.55 -5.52
N LEU A 581 -28.24 -19.07 -4.79
CA LEU A 581 -28.95 -18.38 -3.70
C LEU A 581 -28.34 -18.77 -2.35
N PRO A 582 -28.37 -17.87 -1.34
CA PRO A 582 -28.07 -18.21 0.05
C PRO A 582 -28.85 -19.40 0.55
N ALA A 583 -28.29 -20.22 1.45
CA ALA A 583 -28.93 -21.41 1.98
C ALA A 583 -30.24 -21.10 2.72
N THR A 584 -30.37 -19.89 3.27
CA THR A 584 -31.57 -19.42 4.01
C THR A 584 -32.78 -19.11 3.10
N GLU A 585 -32.61 -18.90 1.82
CA GLU A 585 -33.71 -18.61 0.88
C GLU A 585 -34.19 -19.84 0.09
N LYS A 586 -33.50 -20.96 0.18
CA LYS A 586 -33.92 -22.23 -0.44
C LYS A 586 -35.11 -22.89 0.27
N THR A 587 -35.51 -22.38 1.44
CA THR A 587 -36.61 -22.92 2.29
C THR A 587 -37.89 -22.09 2.22
N LYS A 588 -37.96 -21.09 1.38
CA LYS A 588 -39.19 -20.38 1.01
C LYS A 588 -39.54 -20.68 -0.44
#